data_4dc9f519fbe5b5576def94d3dd3357c6
#
_entry.id   4dc9f519fbe5b5576def94d3dd3357c6
#
_cell.length_a   1.000
_cell.length_b   1.000
_cell.length_c   1.000
_cell.angle_alpha   90.00
_cell.angle_beta   90.00
_cell.angle_gamma   90.00
#
_symmetry.space_group_name_H-M   'P 1'
#
loop_
_entity.id
_entity.type
_entity.pdbx_description
1 polymer ?
#
loop_
_entity_poly.entity_id
_entity_poly.type
_entity_poly.pdbx_seq_one_letter_code
_entity_poly.pdbx_strand_id
1 'polypeptide(L)'
;MAREIIIGIDLGTTNSVVAYREADGTVKVIPNPEGKNTTPSVVAFKASGEEIVGDAAKRQLVTNPDTVASIKRLMGTNEKVHINCVNKDFTPQEISAKILAYMKKYAEDFLGQPVHKAVITVPAYFNDAQRQATKDAGAIAGLEVVRIINEPTASALAYGMDKEKNEKVVVYDLGGGTF
;
A
#
# COMPACT_ATOMS: atom_id res chain seq x y z
N MET A 1 -25.36 -7.38 13.32
CA MET A 1 -24.38 -6.29 13.07
C MET A 1 -23.46 -6.75 11.97
N ALA A 2 -23.22 -5.97 10.93
CA ALA A 2 -22.23 -6.31 9.90
C ALA A 2 -20.85 -6.42 10.58
N ARG A 3 -20.08 -7.46 10.24
CA ARG A 3 -18.72 -7.65 10.77
C ARG A 3 -17.85 -6.54 10.23
N GLU A 4 -17.18 -5.80 11.09
CA GLU A 4 -16.20 -4.81 10.68
C GLU A 4 -15.04 -5.51 9.93
N ILE A 5 -14.79 -5.11 8.69
CA ILE A 5 -13.73 -5.67 7.88
C ILE A 5 -12.44 -4.90 8.14
N ILE A 6 -11.37 -5.66 8.37
CA ILE A 6 -10.00 -5.17 8.40
C ILE A 6 -9.30 -5.72 7.14
N ILE A 7 -8.78 -4.85 6.31
CA ILE A 7 -7.99 -5.26 5.14
C ILE A 7 -6.51 -5.32 5.49
N GLY A 8 -5.79 -6.23 4.85
CA GLY A 8 -4.31 -6.25 4.86
C GLY A 8 -3.79 -5.57 3.61
N ILE A 9 -2.85 -4.66 3.76
CA ILE A 9 -2.20 -3.97 2.64
C ILE A 9 -0.70 -4.21 2.69
N ASP A 10 -0.14 -4.73 1.62
CA ASP A 10 1.28 -4.66 1.34
C ASP A 10 1.52 -3.42 0.47
N LEU A 11 2.07 -2.36 1.08
CA LEU A 11 2.42 -1.12 0.40
C LEU A 11 3.84 -1.22 -0.14
N GLY A 12 4.02 -1.86 -1.29
CA GLY A 12 5.34 -2.11 -1.88
C GLY A 12 5.94 -0.90 -2.60
N THR A 13 7.24 -0.92 -2.84
CA THR A 13 7.96 0.13 -3.58
C THR A 13 7.50 0.22 -5.04
N THR A 14 7.28 -0.92 -5.68
CA THR A 14 6.91 -1.01 -7.10
C THR A 14 5.45 -1.39 -7.29
N ASN A 15 4.96 -2.37 -6.53
CA ASN A 15 3.58 -2.84 -6.57
C ASN A 15 3.05 -3.01 -5.16
N SER A 16 1.75 -2.78 -5.01
CA SER A 16 1.03 -2.97 -3.76
C SER A 16 -0.06 -4.03 -3.92
N VAL A 17 -0.42 -4.66 -2.81
CA VAL A 17 -1.45 -5.72 -2.77
C VAL A 17 -2.41 -5.43 -1.63
N VAL A 18 -3.70 -5.70 -1.83
CA VAL A 18 -4.70 -5.68 -0.77
C VAL A 18 -5.41 -7.03 -0.68
N ALA A 19 -5.62 -7.47 0.55
CA ALA A 19 -6.31 -8.71 0.85
C ALA A 19 -7.28 -8.54 2.03
N TYR A 20 -8.21 -9.46 2.16
CA TYR A 20 -9.12 -9.53 3.30
C TYR A 20 -9.30 -10.97 3.76
N ARG A 21 -9.85 -11.13 4.97
CA ARG A 21 -10.14 -12.44 5.54
C ARG A 21 -11.65 -12.69 5.53
N GLU A 22 -12.08 -13.75 4.88
CA GLU A 22 -13.46 -14.22 4.87
C GLU A 22 -13.95 -14.73 6.25
N ALA A 23 -15.23 -14.96 6.35
CA ALA A 23 -15.83 -15.45 7.60
C ALA A 23 -15.33 -16.84 8.01
N ASP A 24 -15.00 -17.68 7.03
CA ASP A 24 -14.44 -19.02 7.22
C ASP A 24 -12.94 -19.02 7.60
N GLY A 25 -12.31 -17.83 7.59
CA GLY A 25 -10.90 -17.66 7.88
C GLY A 25 -9.99 -17.64 6.67
N THR A 26 -10.51 -17.92 5.48
CA THR A 26 -9.75 -17.88 4.21
C THR A 26 -9.30 -16.48 3.90
N VAL A 27 -8.03 -16.30 3.49
CA VAL A 27 -7.50 -15.03 3.03
C VAL A 27 -7.61 -14.94 1.51
N LYS A 28 -8.17 -13.85 1.01
CA LYS A 28 -8.29 -13.58 -0.42
C LYS A 28 -7.70 -12.25 -0.79
N VAL A 29 -6.95 -12.24 -1.89
CA VAL A 29 -6.47 -11.01 -2.52
C VAL A 29 -7.64 -10.36 -3.27
N ILE A 30 -7.77 -9.06 -3.12
CA ILE A 30 -8.76 -8.25 -3.85
C ILE A 30 -8.08 -7.78 -5.16
N PRO A 31 -8.60 -8.17 -6.33
CA PRO A 31 -8.05 -7.69 -7.59
C PRO A 31 -8.31 -6.20 -7.77
N ASN A 32 -7.39 -5.53 -8.45
CA ASN A 32 -7.59 -4.13 -8.84
C ASN A 32 -8.64 -4.02 -9.97
N PRO A 33 -9.08 -2.80 -10.35
CA PRO A 33 -10.08 -2.60 -11.41
C PRO A 33 -9.68 -3.17 -12.78
N GLU A 34 -8.40 -3.40 -13.03
CA GLU A 34 -7.88 -4.08 -14.22
C GLU A 34 -7.83 -5.62 -14.11
N GLY A 35 -8.38 -6.17 -13.01
CA GLY A 35 -8.43 -7.62 -12.75
C GLY A 35 -7.10 -8.24 -12.31
N LYS A 36 -6.11 -7.45 -11.89
CA LYS A 36 -4.80 -7.92 -11.45
C LYS A 36 -4.74 -7.98 -9.93
N ASN A 37 -3.99 -8.94 -9.40
CA ASN A 37 -3.75 -9.09 -7.96
C ASN A 37 -2.77 -8.05 -7.39
N THR A 38 -2.07 -7.32 -8.24
CA THR A 38 -1.11 -6.28 -7.85
C THR A 38 -1.46 -4.95 -8.48
N THR A 39 -1.30 -3.87 -7.73
CA THR A 39 -1.50 -2.49 -8.17
C THR A 39 -0.15 -1.79 -8.21
N PRO A 40 0.28 -1.22 -9.36
CA PRO A 40 1.50 -0.41 -9.40
C PRO A 40 1.46 0.75 -8.39
N SER A 41 2.52 0.89 -7.59
CA SER A 41 2.67 1.98 -6.62
C SER A 41 3.11 3.27 -7.33
N VAL A 42 2.28 3.74 -8.25
CA VAL A 42 2.54 4.89 -9.13
C VAL A 42 1.36 5.83 -9.09
N VAL A 43 1.65 7.14 -9.02
CA VAL A 43 0.65 8.22 -9.05
C VAL A 43 1.03 9.20 -10.16
N ALA A 44 0.10 9.56 -11.01
CA ALA A 44 0.26 10.58 -12.03
C ALA A 44 -0.72 11.72 -11.80
N PHE A 45 -0.29 12.94 -12.07
CA PHE A 45 -1.09 14.17 -11.94
C PHE A 45 -1.35 14.77 -13.30
N LYS A 46 -2.55 15.30 -13.47
CA LYS A 46 -2.93 16.11 -14.65
C LYS A 46 -3.07 17.58 -14.27
N ALA A 47 -2.91 18.45 -15.26
CA ALA A 47 -3.12 19.89 -15.09
C ALA A 47 -4.55 20.26 -14.65
N SER A 48 -5.52 19.36 -14.89
CA SER A 48 -6.89 19.49 -14.38
C SER A 48 -7.01 19.30 -12.86
N GLY A 49 -5.94 18.88 -12.18
CA GLY A 49 -5.95 18.46 -10.78
C GLY A 49 -6.41 16.99 -10.56
N GLU A 50 -6.74 16.27 -11.64
CA GLU A 50 -7.07 14.86 -11.57
C GLU A 50 -5.84 14.02 -11.21
N GLU A 51 -6.01 13.10 -10.28
CA GLU A 51 -5.00 12.16 -9.82
C GLU A 51 -5.31 10.75 -10.36
N ILE A 52 -4.32 10.12 -10.94
CA ILE A 52 -4.42 8.78 -11.51
C ILE A 52 -3.48 7.86 -10.74
N VAL A 53 -3.92 6.67 -10.38
CA VAL A 53 -3.12 5.71 -9.61
C VAL A 53 -3.09 4.35 -10.32
N GLY A 54 -2.05 3.56 -10.07
CA GLY A 54 -1.95 2.18 -10.52
C GLY A 54 -1.52 2.05 -11.98
N ASP A 55 -2.12 1.12 -12.70
CA ASP A 55 -1.75 0.76 -14.07
C ASP A 55 -1.86 1.94 -15.05
N ALA A 56 -2.90 2.75 -14.91
CA ALA A 56 -3.10 3.92 -15.75
C ALA A 56 -2.02 5.00 -15.54
N ALA A 57 -1.56 5.19 -14.28
CA ALA A 57 -0.44 6.04 -13.96
C ALA A 57 0.89 5.46 -14.46
N LYS A 58 1.10 4.16 -14.29
CA LYS A 58 2.32 3.48 -14.74
C LYS A 58 2.57 3.65 -16.23
N ARG A 59 1.52 3.65 -17.05
CA ARG A 59 1.64 3.90 -18.50
C ARG A 59 2.12 5.29 -18.85
N GLN A 60 2.03 6.24 -17.92
CA GLN A 60 2.44 7.65 -18.12
C GLN A 60 3.87 7.94 -17.64
N LEU A 61 4.60 6.98 -17.07
CA LEU A 61 5.95 7.19 -16.51
C LEU A 61 6.94 7.82 -17.48
N VAL A 62 6.81 7.55 -18.78
CA VAL A 62 7.71 8.09 -19.81
C VAL A 62 7.19 9.40 -20.41
N THR A 63 5.87 9.59 -20.45
CA THR A 63 5.23 10.68 -21.19
C THR A 63 4.76 11.83 -20.30
N ASN A 64 4.57 11.60 -19.01
CA ASN A 64 4.10 12.59 -18.05
C ASN A 64 5.15 12.81 -16.96
N PRO A 65 5.88 13.94 -16.94
CA PRO A 65 6.90 14.22 -15.95
C PRO A 65 6.34 14.36 -14.52
N ASP A 66 5.04 14.65 -14.39
CA ASP A 66 4.34 14.71 -13.09
C ASP A 66 3.81 13.31 -12.66
N THR A 67 4.58 12.25 -12.97
CA THR A 67 4.30 10.88 -12.56
C THR A 67 5.32 10.43 -11.53
N VAL A 68 4.84 10.04 -10.35
CA VAL A 68 5.66 9.64 -9.20
C VAL A 68 5.64 8.13 -9.03
N ALA A 69 6.82 7.52 -8.99
CA ALA A 69 7.01 6.12 -8.68
C ALA A 69 8.02 5.95 -7.52
N SER A 70 8.06 4.77 -6.91
CA SER A 70 9.03 4.41 -5.86
C SER A 70 9.06 5.33 -4.64
N ILE A 71 7.97 6.01 -4.34
CA ILE A 71 7.86 6.99 -3.25
C ILE A 71 8.20 6.40 -1.87
N LYS A 72 8.02 5.09 -1.68
CA LYS A 72 8.33 4.38 -0.44
C LYS A 72 9.79 4.56 0.01
N ARG A 73 10.72 4.82 -0.93
CA ARG A 73 12.13 5.08 -0.63
C ARG A 73 12.36 6.36 0.15
N LEU A 74 11.44 7.32 0.04
CA LEU A 74 11.51 8.62 0.72
C LEU A 74 10.71 8.65 2.03
N MET A 75 10.03 7.55 2.41
CA MET A 75 9.23 7.50 3.63
C MET A 75 10.09 7.79 4.86
N GLY A 76 9.56 8.66 5.75
CA GLY A 76 10.24 9.07 6.98
C GLY A 76 11.34 10.11 6.78
N THR A 77 11.52 10.65 5.57
CA THR A 77 12.40 11.79 5.28
C THR A 77 11.61 13.09 5.22
N ASN A 78 12.32 14.22 5.19
CA ASN A 78 11.75 15.56 4.98
C ASN A 78 11.71 15.96 3.49
N GLU A 79 12.06 15.05 2.59
CA GLU A 79 12.03 15.31 1.16
C GLU A 79 10.58 15.50 0.68
N LYS A 80 10.43 16.35 -0.34
CA LYS A 80 9.15 16.59 -1.00
C LYS A 80 9.29 16.38 -2.50
N VAL A 81 8.22 15.95 -3.12
CA VAL A 81 8.12 15.83 -4.57
C VAL A 81 7.32 16.99 -5.10
N HIS A 82 7.96 17.83 -5.94
CA HIS A 82 7.28 18.93 -6.62
C HIS A 82 6.50 18.38 -7.82
N ILE A 83 5.24 18.75 -7.92
CA ILE A 83 4.37 18.41 -9.06
C ILE A 83 4.08 19.67 -9.85
N ASN A 84 4.69 19.78 -11.02
CA ASN A 84 4.69 21.02 -11.81
C ASN A 84 3.30 21.42 -12.30
N CYS A 85 2.51 20.47 -12.78
CA CYS A 85 1.21 20.75 -13.39
C CYS A 85 0.18 21.34 -12.39
N VAL A 86 0.36 21.14 -11.09
CA VAL A 86 -0.47 21.72 -10.03
C VAL A 86 0.31 22.70 -9.15
N ASN A 87 1.60 22.92 -9.44
CA ASN A 87 2.52 23.79 -8.69
C ASN A 87 2.47 23.56 -7.17
N LYS A 88 2.60 22.28 -6.76
CA LYS A 88 2.48 21.88 -5.36
C LYS A 88 3.53 20.84 -4.98
N ASP A 89 4.07 20.99 -3.75
CA ASP A 89 4.94 20.02 -3.13
C ASP A 89 4.12 19.01 -2.33
N PHE A 90 4.43 17.74 -2.51
CA PHE A 90 3.84 16.65 -1.77
C PHE A 90 4.88 15.92 -0.92
N THR A 91 4.52 15.59 0.29
CA THR A 91 5.31 14.70 1.14
C THR A 91 5.19 13.24 0.66
N PRO A 92 6.15 12.36 1.01
CA PRO A 92 6.04 10.93 0.71
C PRO A 92 4.76 10.30 1.27
N GLN A 93 4.31 10.75 2.45
CA GLN A 93 3.09 10.30 3.08
C GLN A 93 1.84 10.67 2.25
N GLU A 94 1.78 11.89 1.73
CA GLU A 94 0.66 12.33 0.89
C GLU A 94 0.59 11.56 -0.43
N ILE A 95 1.72 11.28 -1.07
CA ILE A 95 1.74 10.46 -2.31
C ILE A 95 1.36 9.01 -1.98
N SER A 96 1.89 8.43 -0.90
CA SER A 96 1.54 7.08 -0.47
C SER A 96 0.06 6.96 -0.10
N ALA A 97 -0.51 8.01 0.50
CA ALA A 97 -1.92 8.06 0.83
C ALA A 97 -2.84 7.99 -0.40
N LYS A 98 -2.41 8.54 -1.55
CA LYS A 98 -3.18 8.42 -2.81
C LYS A 98 -3.25 6.97 -3.28
N ILE A 99 -2.16 6.22 -3.15
CA ILE A 99 -2.12 4.78 -3.45
C ILE A 99 -3.06 4.03 -2.50
N LEU A 100 -2.96 4.30 -1.20
CA LEU A 100 -3.80 3.66 -0.19
C LEU A 100 -5.29 4.00 -0.36
N ALA A 101 -5.63 5.24 -0.69
CA ALA A 101 -7.00 5.67 -0.94
C ALA A 101 -7.59 4.98 -2.18
N TYR A 102 -6.80 4.82 -3.24
CA TYR A 102 -7.20 4.07 -4.42
C TYR A 102 -7.47 2.60 -4.09
N MET A 103 -6.56 1.96 -3.32
CA MET A 103 -6.71 0.58 -2.88
C MET A 103 -7.92 0.40 -1.96
N LYS A 104 -8.15 1.33 -1.03
CA LYS A 104 -9.34 1.36 -0.19
C LYS A 104 -10.61 1.39 -1.04
N LYS A 105 -10.67 2.30 -2.01
CA LYS A 105 -11.84 2.47 -2.86
C LYS A 105 -12.23 1.19 -3.59
N TYR A 106 -11.30 0.56 -4.31
CA TYR A 106 -11.65 -0.67 -5.02
C TYR A 106 -11.89 -1.87 -4.09
N ALA A 107 -11.30 -1.85 -2.89
CA ALA A 107 -11.63 -2.84 -1.87
C ALA A 107 -13.07 -2.66 -1.37
N GLU A 108 -13.52 -1.43 -1.14
CA GLU A 108 -14.92 -1.12 -0.79
C GLU A 108 -15.89 -1.52 -1.90
N ASP A 109 -15.54 -1.21 -3.15
CA ASP A 109 -16.35 -1.60 -4.33
C ASP A 109 -16.46 -3.12 -4.45
N PHE A 110 -15.37 -3.86 -4.23
CA PHE A 110 -15.35 -5.33 -4.25
C PHE A 110 -16.15 -5.95 -3.10
N LEU A 111 -16.03 -5.40 -1.89
CA LEU A 111 -16.64 -5.94 -0.68
C LEU A 111 -18.09 -5.48 -0.50
N GLY A 112 -18.54 -4.48 -1.26
CA GLY A 112 -19.88 -3.90 -1.17
C GLY A 112 -20.18 -3.18 0.15
N GLN A 113 -19.14 -2.77 0.90
CA GLN A 113 -19.28 -2.08 2.18
C GLN A 113 -18.05 -1.20 2.47
N PRO A 114 -18.21 -0.16 3.33
CA PRO A 114 -17.11 0.70 3.73
C PRO A 114 -15.99 -0.07 4.45
N VAL A 115 -14.75 0.37 4.24
CA VAL A 115 -13.56 -0.14 4.90
C VAL A 115 -12.88 0.99 5.65
N HIS A 116 -12.78 0.86 6.97
CA HIS A 116 -12.20 1.88 7.84
C HIS A 116 -10.86 1.47 8.44
N LYS A 117 -10.56 0.16 8.50
CA LYS A 117 -9.39 -0.38 9.20
C LYS A 117 -8.47 -1.16 8.28
N ALA A 118 -7.17 -0.98 8.49
CA ALA A 118 -6.15 -1.72 7.76
C ALA A 118 -4.99 -2.17 8.66
N VAL A 119 -4.37 -3.29 8.29
CA VAL A 119 -3.02 -3.67 8.68
C VAL A 119 -2.12 -3.40 7.49
N ILE A 120 -1.01 -2.69 7.69
CA ILE A 120 -0.07 -2.36 6.60
C ILE A 120 1.29 -2.98 6.90
N THR A 121 1.92 -3.57 5.88
CA THR A 121 3.27 -4.12 6.00
C THR A 121 4.35 -3.09 5.69
N VAL A 122 5.50 -3.25 6.34
CA VAL A 122 6.70 -2.44 6.11
C VAL A 122 7.94 -3.32 6.12
N PRO A 123 9.04 -2.93 5.45
CA PRO A 123 10.31 -3.63 5.56
C PRO A 123 10.76 -3.75 7.02
N ALA A 124 11.42 -4.85 7.36
CA ALA A 124 11.88 -5.09 8.74
C ALA A 124 12.88 -4.03 9.22
N TYR A 125 13.67 -3.46 8.30
CA TYR A 125 14.68 -2.42 8.61
C TYR A 125 14.10 -1.00 8.75
N PHE A 126 12.79 -0.79 8.50
CA PHE A 126 12.17 0.53 8.70
C PHE A 126 12.31 0.98 10.16
N ASN A 127 12.82 2.19 10.34
CA ASN A 127 12.88 2.84 11.63
C ASN A 127 11.52 3.42 12.05
N ASP A 128 11.45 3.97 13.27
CA ASP A 128 10.20 4.48 13.84
C ASP A 128 9.61 5.65 13.02
N ALA A 129 10.46 6.54 12.46
CA ALA A 129 10.00 7.64 11.62
C ALA A 129 9.33 7.12 10.34
N GLN A 130 9.90 6.09 9.69
CA GLN A 130 9.33 5.47 8.49
C GLN A 130 8.02 4.72 8.79
N ARG A 131 7.95 4.04 9.94
CA ARG A 131 6.73 3.37 10.41
C ARG A 131 5.64 4.38 10.73
N GLN A 132 5.97 5.49 11.40
CA GLN A 132 5.02 6.56 11.67
C GLN A 132 4.52 7.20 10.38
N ALA A 133 5.41 7.51 9.44
CA ALA A 133 5.05 8.04 8.12
C ALA A 133 4.10 7.11 7.35
N THR A 134 4.26 5.78 7.50
CA THR A 134 3.33 4.80 6.90
C THR A 134 1.95 4.86 7.58
N LYS A 135 1.89 5.02 8.90
CA LYS A 135 0.61 5.22 9.62
C LYS A 135 -0.06 6.52 9.20
N ASP A 136 0.71 7.60 9.09
CA ASP A 136 0.21 8.91 8.68
C ASP A 136 -0.38 8.86 7.26
N ALA A 137 0.28 8.15 6.33
CA ALA A 137 -0.24 7.91 4.99
C ALA A 137 -1.59 7.17 5.04
N GLY A 138 -1.73 6.17 5.90
CA GLY A 138 -3.01 5.47 6.13
C GLY A 138 -4.09 6.41 6.65
N ALA A 139 -3.78 7.24 7.64
CA ALA A 139 -4.71 8.22 8.21
C ALA A 139 -5.17 9.24 7.15
N ILE A 140 -4.24 9.77 6.34
CA ILE A 140 -4.55 10.67 5.22
C ILE A 140 -5.48 10.00 4.20
N ALA A 141 -5.31 8.70 3.96
CA ALA A 141 -6.18 7.89 3.09
C ALA A 141 -7.55 7.55 3.71
N GLY A 142 -7.81 7.97 4.94
CA GLY A 142 -9.04 7.68 5.67
C GLY A 142 -9.12 6.24 6.17
N LEU A 143 -7.96 5.66 6.53
CA LEU A 143 -7.82 4.34 7.15
C LEU A 143 -7.28 4.47 8.58
N GLU A 144 -7.93 3.82 9.53
CA GLU A 144 -7.33 3.52 10.82
C GLU A 144 -6.33 2.38 10.65
N VAL A 145 -5.03 2.68 10.76
CA VAL A 145 -3.98 1.67 10.69
C VAL A 145 -3.86 1.00 12.05
N VAL A 146 -4.57 -0.11 12.23
CA VAL A 146 -4.64 -0.84 13.50
C VAL A 146 -3.32 -1.52 13.86
N ARG A 147 -2.50 -1.85 12.87
CA ARG A 147 -1.16 -2.42 13.09
C ARG A 147 -0.23 -2.21 11.89
N ILE A 148 1.04 -1.99 12.19
CA ILE A 148 2.14 -2.13 11.23
C ILE A 148 2.84 -3.46 11.52
N ILE A 149 3.09 -4.27 10.49
CA ILE A 149 3.75 -5.58 10.58
C ILE A 149 4.95 -5.58 9.62
N ASN A 150 6.03 -6.25 10.01
CA ASN A 150 7.17 -6.43 9.10
C ASN A 150 6.81 -7.39 7.95
N GLU A 151 7.20 -7.06 6.73
CA GLU A 151 6.98 -7.87 5.52
C GLU A 151 7.40 -9.34 5.72
N PRO A 152 8.63 -9.64 6.20
CA PRO A 152 9.03 -11.04 6.43
C PRO A 152 8.18 -11.73 7.51
N THR A 153 7.74 -11.00 8.54
CA THR A 153 6.85 -11.56 9.58
C THR A 153 5.48 -11.89 8.99
N ALA A 154 4.93 -11.03 8.16
CA ALA A 154 3.65 -11.28 7.49
C ALA A 154 3.72 -12.50 6.55
N SER A 155 4.82 -12.62 5.80
CA SER A 155 5.07 -13.76 4.91
C SER A 155 5.20 -15.08 5.70
N ALA A 156 5.92 -15.07 6.81
CA ALA A 156 6.06 -16.23 7.69
C ALA A 156 4.72 -16.67 8.28
N LEU A 157 3.89 -15.72 8.75
CA LEU A 157 2.54 -16.00 9.25
C LEU A 157 1.63 -16.57 8.14
N ALA A 158 1.71 -16.04 6.94
CA ALA A 158 0.95 -16.54 5.80
C ALA A 158 1.34 -17.97 5.39
N TYR A 159 2.61 -18.34 5.59
CA TYR A 159 3.10 -19.71 5.36
C TYR A 159 2.60 -20.71 6.41
N GLY A 160 2.04 -20.24 7.53
CA GLY A 160 1.45 -21.10 8.57
C GLY A 160 2.38 -21.42 9.73
N MET A 161 3.35 -20.57 10.01
CA MET A 161 4.25 -20.70 11.17
C MET A 161 3.58 -20.58 12.55
N ASP A 162 2.31 -20.27 12.59
CA ASP A 162 1.48 -20.24 13.80
C ASP A 162 1.03 -21.62 14.25
N LYS A 163 1.38 -22.68 13.49
CA LYS A 163 0.92 -24.04 13.71
C LYS A 163 2.01 -24.96 14.27
N GLU A 164 2.25 -24.84 15.58
CA GLU A 164 2.74 -25.91 16.48
C GLU A 164 4.08 -26.62 16.22
N LYS A 165 4.99 -26.04 15.42
CA LYS A 165 6.35 -26.62 15.28
C LYS A 165 7.40 -25.56 15.55
N ASN A 166 8.42 -25.92 16.39
CA ASN A 166 9.63 -25.12 16.54
C ASN A 166 10.47 -25.21 15.26
N GLU A 167 10.12 -24.43 14.25
CA GLU A 167 10.84 -24.38 12.98
C GLU A 167 11.61 -23.06 12.86
N LYS A 168 12.78 -23.11 12.24
CA LYS A 168 13.52 -21.92 11.81
C LYS A 168 13.18 -21.69 10.35
N VAL A 169 12.62 -20.52 10.04
CA VAL A 169 12.25 -20.15 8.68
C VAL A 169 13.08 -18.97 8.23
N VAL A 170 13.55 -19.02 6.99
CA VAL A 170 14.19 -17.92 6.29
C VAL A 170 13.21 -17.39 5.27
N VAL A 171 12.89 -16.09 5.35
CA VAL A 171 12.12 -15.39 4.33
C VAL A 171 13.10 -14.65 3.43
N TYR A 172 13.06 -14.98 2.15
CA TYR A 172 13.83 -14.31 1.11
C TYR A 172 12.86 -13.47 0.27
N ASP A 173 12.96 -12.14 0.39
CA ASP A 173 12.08 -11.20 -0.31
C ASP A 173 12.93 -10.28 -1.19
N LEU A 174 12.88 -10.48 -2.51
CA LEU A 174 13.53 -9.67 -3.53
C LEU A 174 12.48 -8.86 -4.28
N GLY A 175 12.23 -7.64 -3.83
CA GLY A 175 11.30 -6.71 -4.46
C GLY A 175 11.90 -5.88 -5.61
N GLY A 176 11.10 -5.02 -6.20
CA GLY A 176 11.54 -4.12 -7.28
C GLY A 176 12.42 -2.94 -6.85
N GLY A 177 12.64 -2.75 -5.56
CA GLY A 177 13.43 -1.64 -5.02
C GLY A 177 14.04 -1.86 -3.66
N THR A 178 13.68 -2.93 -3.01
CA THR A 178 14.18 -3.33 -1.68
C THR A 178 14.46 -4.83 -1.66
N PHE A 179 15.44 -5.19 -0.84
CA PHE A 179 15.85 -6.56 -0.57
C PHE A 179 15.95 -6.76 0.94
#